data_f55599b455c00a88c145a1c455fa97e2
#
_entry.id   f55599b455c00a88c145a1c455fa97e2
#
_cell.length_a   1.000
_cell.length_b   1.000
_cell.length_c   1.000
_cell.angle_alpha   90.00
_cell.angle_beta   90.00
_cell.angle_gamma   90.00
#
_symmetry.space_group_name_H-M   'P 1'
#
loop_
_entity.id
_entity.type
_entity.pdbx_description
1 polymer ?
#
loop_
_entity_poly.entity_id
_entity_poly.type
_entity_poly.pdbx_seq_one_letter_code
_entity_poly.pdbx_strand_id
1 'polypeptide(L)'
;MKIKPIQDHPQAPVQMDGAKDAKIRMLIGPDDKAPTFHMRHFEVAPGGHTPYHEHPYEHEILILKGTGTAKTQEGDRPFKAGDVIFVPPSVMHGFINTSTAPVEFICLIPAPGTCK
;
A
#
# COMPACT_ATOMS: atom_id res chain seq x y z
N MET A 1 -18.41 -10.30 13.45
CA MET A 1 -17.40 -9.21 13.52
C MET A 1 -16.02 -9.80 13.67
N LYS A 2 -15.02 -9.29 12.93
CA LYS A 2 -13.64 -9.75 13.02
C LYS A 2 -12.81 -8.72 13.77
N ILE A 3 -12.01 -9.17 14.74
CA ILE A 3 -11.04 -8.33 15.46
C ILE A 3 -9.76 -9.14 15.54
N LYS A 4 -8.71 -8.68 14.83
CA LYS A 4 -7.48 -9.46 14.69
C LYS A 4 -6.29 -8.54 14.47
N PRO A 5 -5.18 -8.72 15.20
CA PRO A 5 -3.99 -7.88 15.02
C PRO A 5 -3.40 -8.00 13.62
N ILE A 6 -2.72 -6.95 13.17
CA ILE A 6 -2.06 -6.95 11.86
C ILE A 6 -1.12 -8.13 11.72
N GLN A 7 -0.27 -8.36 12.70
CA GLN A 7 0.77 -9.40 12.65
C GLN A 7 0.23 -10.82 12.63
N ASP A 8 -1.05 -11.03 12.95
CA ASP A 8 -1.67 -12.36 12.90
C ASP A 8 -2.22 -12.70 11.51
N HIS A 9 -2.10 -11.77 10.55
CA HIS A 9 -2.48 -12.03 9.16
C HIS A 9 -1.25 -12.52 8.39
N PRO A 10 -1.41 -13.51 7.48
CA PRO A 10 -0.29 -14.02 6.68
C PRO A 10 0.40 -12.91 5.89
N GLN A 11 1.73 -12.93 5.86
CA GLN A 11 2.55 -12.01 5.08
C GLN A 11 3.19 -12.75 3.93
N ALA A 12 3.18 -12.13 2.75
CA ALA A 12 3.78 -12.68 1.55
C ALA A 12 4.55 -11.58 0.80
N PRO A 13 5.56 -11.94 -0.01
CA PRO A 13 6.19 -10.97 -0.90
C PRO A 13 5.18 -10.39 -1.89
N VAL A 14 5.34 -9.12 -2.22
CA VAL A 14 4.59 -8.52 -3.33
C VAL A 14 5.16 -9.08 -4.63
N GLN A 15 4.35 -9.85 -5.36
CA GLN A 15 4.77 -10.54 -6.58
C GLN A 15 4.25 -9.81 -7.82
N MET A 16 4.58 -8.53 -7.93
CA MET A 16 4.27 -7.72 -9.09
C MET A 16 5.56 -7.23 -9.72
N ASP A 17 5.58 -7.16 -11.05
CA ASP A 17 6.72 -6.58 -11.76
C ASP A 17 6.94 -5.16 -11.27
N GLY A 18 8.20 -4.82 -10.97
CA GLY A 18 8.56 -3.52 -10.46
C GLY A 18 8.53 -3.39 -8.94
N ALA A 19 8.10 -4.42 -8.21
CA ALA A 19 8.21 -4.45 -6.76
C ALA A 19 9.58 -5.00 -6.34
N LYS A 20 10.14 -4.44 -5.27
CA LYS A 20 11.40 -4.90 -4.70
C LYS A 20 11.34 -4.83 -3.19
N ASP A 21 11.64 -5.94 -2.53
CA ASP A 21 11.73 -6.03 -1.06
C ASP A 21 10.50 -5.43 -0.36
N ALA A 22 9.33 -5.68 -0.92
CA ALA A 22 8.05 -5.28 -0.37
C ALA A 22 7.23 -6.51 -0.02
N LYS A 23 6.51 -6.45 1.09
CA LYS A 23 5.64 -7.52 1.59
C LYS A 23 4.24 -7.01 1.83
N ILE A 24 3.27 -7.88 1.70
CA ILE A 24 1.85 -7.55 1.84
C ILE A 24 1.15 -8.50 2.81
N ARG A 25 0.23 -7.95 3.60
CA ARG A 25 -0.77 -8.70 4.34
C ARG A 25 -2.15 -8.25 3.88
N MET A 26 -3.00 -9.17 3.47
CA MET A 26 -4.41 -8.86 3.21
C MET A 26 -5.13 -8.86 4.54
N LEU A 27 -5.45 -7.69 5.06
CA LEU A 27 -6.08 -7.56 6.37
C LEU A 27 -7.60 -7.81 6.30
N ILE A 28 -8.25 -7.19 5.34
CA ILE A 28 -9.67 -7.39 5.05
C ILE A 28 -9.80 -7.54 3.55
N GLY A 29 -10.33 -8.67 3.12
CA GLY A 29 -10.38 -8.98 1.71
C GLY A 29 -11.47 -9.98 1.36
N PRO A 30 -11.30 -10.72 0.25
CA PRO A 30 -12.30 -11.68 -0.21
C PRO A 30 -12.67 -12.74 0.81
N ASP A 31 -11.71 -13.20 1.62
CA ASP A 31 -11.97 -14.22 2.64
C ASP A 31 -12.92 -13.73 3.72
N ASP A 32 -12.99 -12.41 3.94
CA ASP A 32 -13.93 -11.79 4.85
C ASP A 32 -15.26 -11.48 4.18
N LYS A 33 -15.37 -11.73 2.89
CA LYS A 33 -16.54 -11.36 2.06
C LYS A 33 -16.86 -9.87 2.16
N ALA A 34 -15.82 -9.04 2.26
CA ALA A 34 -15.99 -7.59 2.36
C ALA A 34 -16.54 -7.05 1.03
N PRO A 35 -17.74 -6.42 1.04
CA PRO A 35 -18.41 -6.10 -0.21
C PRO A 35 -17.95 -4.81 -0.88
N THR A 36 -17.33 -3.89 -0.15
CA THR A 36 -17.07 -2.54 -0.67
C THR A 36 -15.60 -2.14 -0.59
N PHE A 37 -14.95 -2.37 0.55
CA PHE A 37 -13.56 -1.96 0.76
C PHE A 37 -12.69 -3.14 1.11
N HIS A 38 -11.46 -3.15 0.58
CA HIS A 38 -10.41 -4.06 1.03
C HIS A 38 -9.31 -3.27 1.71
N MET A 39 -8.68 -3.86 2.72
CA MET A 39 -7.61 -3.23 3.49
C MET A 39 -6.37 -4.11 3.42
N ARG A 40 -5.25 -3.50 3.00
CA ARG A 40 -3.97 -4.19 2.89
C ARG A 40 -2.93 -3.47 3.73
N HIS A 41 -1.98 -4.23 4.26
CA HIS A 41 -0.82 -3.71 4.97
C HIS A 41 0.42 -4.02 4.14
N PHE A 42 1.23 -3.01 3.89
CA PHE A 42 2.50 -3.16 3.18
C PHE A 42 3.66 -2.86 4.12
N GLU A 43 4.73 -3.63 3.95
CA GLU A 43 6.00 -3.38 4.60
C GLU A 43 7.08 -3.32 3.52
N VAL A 44 7.82 -2.22 3.46
CA VAL A 44 8.87 -2.01 2.46
C VAL A 44 10.20 -1.88 3.17
N ALA A 45 11.13 -2.80 2.88
CA ALA A 45 12.47 -2.78 3.48
C ALA A 45 13.27 -1.58 2.95
N PRO A 46 14.34 -1.17 3.67
CA PRO A 46 15.23 -0.12 3.16
C PRO A 46 15.72 -0.44 1.74
N GLY A 47 15.62 0.54 0.86
CA GLY A 47 15.97 0.38 -0.56
C GLY A 47 14.91 -0.32 -1.40
N GLY A 48 13.86 -0.84 -0.78
CA GLY A 48 12.76 -1.46 -1.50
C GLY A 48 11.76 -0.45 -2.05
N HIS A 49 10.85 -0.93 -2.88
CA HIS A 49 9.84 -0.09 -3.49
C HIS A 49 8.66 -0.90 -4.01
N THR A 50 7.52 -0.23 -4.16
CA THR A 50 6.35 -0.77 -4.85
C THR A 50 6.48 -0.49 -6.35
N PRO A 51 5.64 -1.13 -7.20
CA PRO A 51 5.65 -0.81 -8.63
C PRO A 51 5.28 0.65 -8.88
N TYR A 52 5.88 1.25 -9.90
CA TYR A 52 5.45 2.55 -10.39
C TYR A 52 4.44 2.32 -11.50
N HIS A 53 3.16 2.52 -11.19
CA HIS A 53 2.07 2.13 -12.08
C HIS A 53 0.82 2.98 -11.85
N GLU A 54 -0.19 2.75 -12.68
CA GLU A 54 -1.52 3.32 -12.52
C GLU A 54 -2.57 2.23 -12.66
N HIS A 55 -3.76 2.49 -12.15
CA HIS A 55 -4.94 1.63 -12.34
C HIS A 55 -6.22 2.45 -12.17
N PRO A 56 -7.39 1.92 -12.62
CA PRO A 56 -8.62 2.72 -12.69
C PRO A 56 -9.32 2.94 -11.36
N TYR A 57 -8.73 2.53 -10.24
CA TYR A 57 -9.29 2.74 -8.90
C TYR A 57 -8.33 3.53 -8.03
N GLU A 58 -8.88 4.14 -6.97
CA GLU A 58 -8.11 4.97 -6.05
C GLU A 58 -7.46 4.16 -4.94
N HIS A 59 -6.45 4.76 -4.32
CA HIS A 59 -5.89 4.31 -3.05
C HIS A 59 -6.11 5.34 -1.97
N GLU A 60 -6.37 4.88 -0.74
CA GLU A 60 -6.34 5.71 0.46
C GLU A 60 -5.32 5.08 1.40
N ILE A 61 -4.27 5.79 1.70
CA ILE A 61 -3.10 5.26 2.39
C ILE A 61 -2.87 6.02 3.69
N LEU A 62 -2.57 5.26 4.74
CA LEU A 62 -2.11 5.81 6.02
C LEU A 62 -0.73 5.24 6.32
N ILE A 63 0.27 6.12 6.44
CA ILE A 63 1.62 5.70 6.81
C ILE A 63 1.65 5.45 8.30
N LEU A 64 1.94 4.20 8.68
CA LEU A 64 2.00 3.80 10.08
C LEU A 64 3.39 4.00 10.68
N LYS A 65 4.44 3.78 9.87
CA LYS A 65 5.80 3.72 10.40
C LYS A 65 6.80 4.06 9.30
N GLY A 66 7.85 4.80 9.67
CA GLY A 66 8.97 5.08 8.79
C GLY A 66 8.79 6.32 7.94
N THR A 67 9.77 6.54 7.07
CA THR A 67 9.80 7.66 6.12
C THR A 67 10.19 7.13 4.75
N GLY A 68 9.74 7.79 3.71
CA GLY A 68 10.07 7.39 2.35
C GLY A 68 9.72 8.47 1.34
N THR A 69 9.66 8.06 0.08
CA THR A 69 9.43 8.98 -1.04
C THR A 69 8.30 8.41 -1.92
N ALA A 70 7.28 9.21 -2.15
CA ALA A 70 6.24 8.92 -3.13
C ALA A 70 6.73 9.41 -4.49
N LYS A 71 6.74 8.51 -5.47
CA LYS A 71 7.10 8.83 -6.84
C LYS A 71 5.83 9.22 -7.59
N THR A 72 5.82 10.43 -8.14
CA THR A 72 4.68 10.97 -8.89
C THR A 72 5.13 11.51 -10.24
N GLN A 73 4.17 11.75 -11.14
CA GLN A 73 4.48 12.36 -12.43
C GLN A 73 4.98 13.80 -12.32
N GLU A 74 4.72 14.45 -11.20
CA GLU A 74 5.11 15.83 -10.95
C GLU A 74 6.39 15.93 -10.11
N GLY A 75 7.08 14.80 -9.90
CA GLY A 75 8.30 14.73 -9.11
C GLY A 75 8.09 13.93 -7.84
N ASP A 76 9.17 13.72 -7.12
CA ASP A 76 9.18 12.94 -5.89
C ASP A 76 8.71 13.79 -4.71
N ARG A 77 7.92 13.19 -3.81
CA ARG A 77 7.41 13.86 -2.62
C ARG A 77 7.71 13.01 -1.39
N PRO A 78 8.28 13.59 -0.33
CA PRO A 78 8.56 12.82 0.89
C PRO A 78 7.30 12.54 1.68
N PHE A 79 7.29 11.41 2.39
CA PHE A 79 6.24 11.09 3.36
C PHE A 79 6.85 10.55 4.65
N LYS A 80 6.08 10.58 5.72
CA LYS A 80 6.48 10.09 7.04
C LYS A 80 5.28 9.48 7.76
N ALA A 81 5.55 8.79 8.86
CA ALA A 81 4.51 8.22 9.72
C ALA A 81 3.48 9.28 10.10
N GLY A 82 2.20 8.92 10.02
CA GLY A 82 1.09 9.81 10.27
C GLY A 82 0.55 10.53 9.03
N ASP A 83 1.28 10.48 7.91
CA ASP A 83 0.78 11.09 6.67
C ASP A 83 -0.33 10.25 6.06
N VAL A 84 -1.30 10.95 5.48
CA VAL A 84 -2.39 10.36 4.69
C VAL A 84 -2.13 10.68 3.23
N ILE A 85 -2.24 9.66 2.37
CA ILE A 85 -2.01 9.82 0.94
C ILE A 85 -3.26 9.36 0.19
N PHE A 86 -3.78 10.24 -0.67
CA PHE A 86 -4.84 9.89 -1.60
C PHE A 86 -4.24 9.80 -3.00
N VAL A 87 -4.38 8.63 -3.64
CA VAL A 87 -3.98 8.44 -5.03
C VAL A 87 -5.25 8.36 -5.87
N PRO A 88 -5.55 9.38 -6.69
CA PRO A 88 -6.73 9.35 -7.55
C PRO A 88 -6.68 8.22 -8.56
N PRO A 89 -7.83 7.82 -9.12
CA PRO A 89 -7.85 6.84 -10.20
C PRO A 89 -6.98 7.29 -11.38
N SER A 90 -6.29 6.33 -11.99
CA SER A 90 -5.48 6.53 -13.21
C SER A 90 -4.32 7.51 -13.05
N VAL A 91 -3.83 7.71 -11.82
CA VAL A 91 -2.65 8.52 -11.54
C VAL A 91 -1.47 7.58 -11.29
N MET A 92 -0.37 7.81 -12.02
CA MET A 92 0.88 7.07 -11.84
C MET A 92 1.44 7.32 -10.45
N HIS A 93 1.81 6.25 -9.77
CA HIS A 93 2.32 6.33 -8.40
C HIS A 93 3.22 5.15 -8.07
N GLY A 94 4.10 5.36 -7.11
CA GLY A 94 4.92 4.33 -6.52
C GLY A 94 5.51 4.85 -5.22
N PHE A 95 5.94 3.94 -4.35
CA PHE A 95 6.46 4.31 -3.03
C PHE A 95 7.82 3.66 -2.85
N ILE A 96 8.81 4.44 -2.45
CA ILE A 96 10.19 4.01 -2.30
C ILE A 96 10.62 4.24 -0.86
N ASN A 97 11.20 3.23 -0.24
CA ASN A 97 11.82 3.41 1.06
C ASN A 97 13.26 3.90 0.88
N THR A 98 13.43 5.20 1.02
CA THR A 98 14.75 5.86 0.91
C THR A 98 15.43 5.99 2.26
N SER A 99 14.88 5.40 3.31
CA SER A 99 15.42 5.46 4.67
C SER A 99 16.21 4.20 5.02
N THR A 100 16.69 4.12 6.28
CA THR A 100 17.44 2.98 6.79
C THR A 100 16.60 2.06 7.68
N ALA A 101 15.29 2.32 7.80
CA ALA A 101 14.37 1.52 8.60
C ALA A 101 13.16 1.12 7.75
N PRO A 102 12.42 0.05 8.11
CA PRO A 102 11.24 -0.35 7.35
C PRO A 102 10.16 0.73 7.31
N VAL A 103 9.44 0.80 6.20
CA VAL A 103 8.22 1.60 6.05
C VAL A 103 7.03 0.66 6.10
N GLU A 104 6.01 1.03 6.87
CA GLU A 104 4.75 0.28 6.94
C GLU A 104 3.58 1.22 6.67
N PHE A 105 2.64 0.76 5.85
CA PHE A 105 1.44 1.55 5.57
C PHE A 105 0.22 0.67 5.31
N ILE A 106 -0.94 1.24 5.60
CA ILE A 106 -2.25 0.66 5.27
C ILE A 106 -2.72 1.27 3.97
N CYS A 107 -3.23 0.43 3.07
CA CYS A 107 -3.81 0.88 1.80
C CYS A 107 -5.21 0.32 1.64
N LEU A 108 -6.17 1.21 1.47
CA LEU A 108 -7.56 0.86 1.17
C LEU A 108 -7.77 0.90 -0.34
N ILE A 109 -8.44 -0.10 -0.85
CA ILE A 109 -8.88 -0.17 -2.25
C ILE A 109 -10.33 -0.63 -2.32
N PRO A 110 -11.04 -0.34 -3.42
CA PRO A 110 -12.36 -0.92 -3.62
C PRO A 110 -12.27 -2.44 -3.78
N ALA A 111 -13.29 -3.15 -3.34
CA ALA A 111 -13.39 -4.58 -3.62
C ALA A 111 -13.52 -4.79 -5.13
N PRO A 112 -12.96 -5.88 -5.70
CA PRO A 112 -13.10 -6.18 -7.12
C PRO A 112 -14.57 -6.21 -7.54
N GLY A 113 -14.87 -5.52 -8.67
CA GLY A 113 -16.26 -5.38 -9.16
C GLY A 113 -16.95 -4.12 -8.68
N THR A 114 -16.44 -3.44 -7.66
CA THR A 114 -16.99 -2.18 -7.18
C THR A 114 -16.53 -1.02 -8.07
N CYS A 115 -15.27 -1.06 -8.50
CA CYS A 115 -14.68 -0.06 -9.39
C CYS A 115 -14.61 -0.62 -10.81
N LYS A 116 -15.16 0.11 -11.75
CA LYS A 116 -15.23 -0.31 -13.16
C LYS A 116 -14.52 0.66 -14.07
#